data_b357fac0eaf10c76b1ba6f7f261b6562
#
_entry.id   b357fac0eaf10c76b1ba6f7f261b6562
#
_cell.length_a   1.000
_cell.length_b   1.000
_cell.length_c   1.000
_cell.angle_alpha   90.00
_cell.angle_beta   90.00
_cell.angle_gamma   90.00
#
_symmetry.space_group_name_H-M   'P 1'
#
loop_
_entity.id
_entity.type
_entity.pdbx_description
1 polymer ?
#
loop_
_entity_poly.entity_id
_entity_poly.type
_entity_poly.pdbx_seq_one_letter_code
_entity_poly.pdbx_strand_id
1 'polypeptide(L)'
;MSEILSSVDQRTKLVGENRLELLLFRLGTRHTYAINVFKVKEVITVPKMNMMPGIHGNLRGVTIYRGLTIPVIDLRQAIRMRPVNADNTTIDRNVIITEYNRSVQGFMIGDVVSIVNTSWEDIQPPPKSIGKTNFLTAITQIDIQGKRELVEIIDVEKVLAEIIEYDVTISAEILDQAV
;
A
#
# COMPACT_ATOMS: atom_id res chain seq x y z
N MET A 1 16.75 14.04 -8.45
CA MET A 1 15.41 14.66 -8.45
C MET A 1 14.49 14.20 -9.60
N SER A 2 15.02 13.73 -10.71
CA SER A 2 14.21 13.32 -11.88
C SER A 2 13.56 11.93 -11.78
N GLU A 3 14.11 11.00 -11.01
CA GLU A 3 13.62 9.61 -10.95
C GLU A 3 12.39 9.41 -10.06
N ILE A 4 12.23 10.22 -9.00
CA ILE A 4 11.05 10.16 -8.13
C ILE A 4 9.81 10.68 -8.88
N LEU A 5 10.01 11.65 -9.76
CA LEU A 5 8.93 12.22 -10.57
C LEU A 5 8.56 11.36 -11.79
N SER A 6 9.46 10.47 -12.26
CA SER A 6 9.20 9.61 -13.42
C SER A 6 8.33 8.39 -13.07
N SER A 7 8.31 7.97 -11.81
CA SER A 7 7.45 6.87 -11.36
C SER A 7 6.03 7.31 -11.02
N VAL A 8 5.81 8.62 -10.90
CA VAL A 8 4.49 9.17 -10.72
C VAL A 8 3.89 9.44 -12.09
N ASP A 9 2.98 8.62 -12.42
CA ASP A 9 2.28 8.40 -13.67
C ASP A 9 2.25 9.62 -14.61
N GLN A 10 2.91 9.51 -15.77
CA GLN A 10 2.87 10.51 -16.85
C GLN A 10 1.42 10.83 -17.29
N ARG A 11 0.44 9.98 -16.97
CA ARG A 11 -0.97 10.20 -17.27
C ARG A 11 -1.58 11.36 -16.49
N THR A 12 -1.08 11.64 -15.27
CA THR A 12 -1.56 12.77 -14.47
C THR A 12 -1.10 14.12 -15.04
N LYS A 13 0.02 14.14 -15.76
CA LYS A 13 0.51 15.36 -16.45
C LYS A 13 -0.31 15.77 -17.68
N LEU A 14 -1.07 14.83 -18.26
CA LEU A 14 -1.86 15.07 -19.47
C LEU A 14 -3.19 15.79 -19.22
N VAL A 15 -3.64 15.92 -17.96
CA VAL A 15 -4.93 16.51 -17.63
C VAL A 15 -4.86 18.00 -17.27
N GLY A 16 -3.69 18.64 -17.36
CA GLY A 16 -3.55 20.10 -17.21
C GLY A 16 -3.76 20.66 -15.81
N GLU A 17 -4.09 19.82 -14.83
CA GLU A 17 -4.17 20.19 -13.41
C GLU A 17 -2.97 19.60 -12.66
N ASN A 18 -2.19 20.48 -12.03
CA ASN A 18 -1.02 20.12 -11.22
C ASN A 18 -1.44 19.49 -9.87
N ARG A 19 -2.42 18.55 -9.90
CA ARG A 19 -3.06 17.96 -8.73
C ARG A 19 -2.93 16.44 -8.71
N LEU A 20 -2.74 15.92 -7.51
CA LEU A 20 -2.74 14.50 -7.21
C LEU A 20 -3.93 14.16 -6.32
N GLU A 21 -4.72 13.17 -6.72
CA GLU A 21 -5.84 12.67 -5.94
C GLU A 21 -5.39 11.47 -5.09
N LEU A 22 -5.56 11.59 -3.79
CA LEU A 22 -5.09 10.63 -2.79
C LEU A 22 -6.25 10.02 -2.01
N LEU A 23 -6.31 8.71 -1.95
CA LEU A 23 -7.14 7.96 -1.00
C LEU A 23 -6.38 7.87 0.33
N LEU A 24 -6.93 8.48 1.38
CA LEU A 24 -6.37 8.45 2.73
C LEU A 24 -6.95 7.30 3.53
N PHE A 25 -6.09 6.56 4.23
CA PHE A 25 -6.49 5.44 5.07
C PHE A 25 -5.57 5.27 6.29
N ARG A 26 -6.00 4.44 7.24
CA ARG A 26 -5.24 4.09 8.42
C ARG A 26 -4.99 2.58 8.47
N LEU A 27 -3.88 2.21 9.10
CA LEU A 27 -3.49 0.82 9.31
C LEU A 27 -3.59 0.43 10.79
N GLY A 28 -4.63 0.95 11.46
CA GLY A 28 -4.88 0.69 12.87
C GLY A 28 -4.03 1.47 13.86
N THR A 29 -3.36 2.46 13.37
CA THR A 29 -2.64 3.46 14.17
C THR A 29 -3.23 4.83 13.90
N ARG A 30 -2.72 5.86 14.60
CA ARG A 30 -3.10 7.25 14.32
C ARG A 30 -2.41 7.81 13.06
N HIS A 31 -1.43 7.08 12.50
CA HIS A 31 -0.78 7.49 11.26
C HIS A 31 -1.72 7.38 10.08
N THR A 32 -1.72 8.40 9.25
CA THR A 32 -2.48 8.43 8.01
C THR A 32 -1.55 8.14 6.84
N TYR A 33 -1.95 7.16 6.04
CA TYR A 33 -1.30 6.75 4.81
C TYR A 33 -2.13 7.18 3.62
N ALA A 34 -1.52 7.26 2.46
CA ALA A 34 -2.20 7.57 1.22
C ALA A 34 -1.73 6.68 0.07
N ILE A 35 -2.63 6.44 -0.85
CA ILE A 35 -2.37 5.84 -2.15
C ILE A 35 -2.97 6.72 -3.23
N ASN A 36 -2.29 6.80 -4.39
CA ASN A 36 -2.84 7.48 -5.56
C ASN A 36 -4.13 6.78 -6.01
N VAL A 37 -5.23 7.55 -6.12
CA VAL A 37 -6.55 7.03 -6.52
C VAL A 37 -6.50 6.32 -7.87
N PHE A 38 -5.64 6.73 -8.81
CA PHE A 38 -5.48 6.06 -10.11
C PHE A 38 -4.95 4.63 -10.01
N LYS A 39 -4.37 4.23 -8.88
CA LYS A 39 -3.94 2.85 -8.61
C LYS A 39 -5.06 2.01 -7.97
N VAL A 40 -6.16 2.64 -7.56
CA VAL A 40 -7.27 1.99 -6.87
C VAL A 40 -8.37 1.65 -7.88
N LYS A 41 -8.74 0.38 -7.95
CA LYS A 41 -9.93 -0.05 -8.72
C LYS A 41 -11.19 0.13 -7.88
N GLU A 42 -11.14 -0.29 -6.63
CA GLU A 42 -12.28 -0.29 -5.72
C GLU A 42 -11.80 -0.43 -4.28
N VAL A 43 -12.61 0.04 -3.34
CA VAL A 43 -12.46 -0.26 -1.92
C VAL A 43 -13.68 -1.06 -1.48
N ILE A 44 -13.44 -2.23 -0.92
CA ILE A 44 -14.49 -3.13 -0.42
C ILE A 44 -14.32 -3.39 1.07
N THR A 45 -15.40 -3.76 1.75
CA THR A 45 -15.29 -4.32 3.10
C THR A 45 -14.55 -5.64 3.06
N VAL A 46 -13.86 -6.00 4.16
CA VAL A 46 -13.10 -7.26 4.23
C VAL A 46 -14.02 -8.44 3.88
N PRO A 47 -13.73 -9.15 2.78
CA PRO A 47 -14.54 -10.28 2.35
C PRO A 47 -14.18 -11.54 3.16
N LYS A 48 -14.98 -12.59 3.00
CA LYS A 48 -14.59 -13.92 3.48
C LYS A 48 -13.33 -14.37 2.74
N MET A 49 -12.29 -14.71 3.49
CA MET A 49 -11.02 -15.17 2.97
C MET A 49 -10.81 -16.64 3.27
N ASN A 50 -10.19 -17.34 2.33
CA ASN A 50 -9.72 -18.70 2.50
C ASN A 50 -8.21 -18.65 2.72
N MET A 51 -7.77 -19.25 3.83
CA MET A 51 -6.34 -19.42 4.10
C MET A 51 -5.82 -20.59 3.26
N MET A 52 -4.67 -20.40 2.63
CA MET A 52 -4.00 -21.47 1.89
C MET A 52 -2.77 -21.94 2.68
N PRO A 53 -2.52 -23.25 2.80
CA PRO A 53 -1.30 -23.74 3.42
C PRO A 53 -0.06 -23.32 2.64
N GLY A 54 1.04 -23.00 3.33
CA GLY A 54 2.31 -22.64 2.70
C GLY A 54 2.37 -21.22 2.12
N ILE A 55 1.44 -20.36 2.52
CA ILE A 55 1.42 -18.96 2.09
C ILE A 55 2.43 -18.11 2.86
N HIS A 56 3.01 -17.18 2.15
CA HIS A 56 3.91 -16.14 2.66
C HIS A 56 3.29 -15.33 3.80
N GLY A 57 4.12 -14.93 4.78
CA GLY A 57 3.70 -14.17 5.96
C GLY A 57 2.95 -12.87 5.67
N ASN A 58 3.19 -12.24 4.50
CA ASN A 58 2.50 -11.02 4.10
C ASN A 58 1.11 -11.26 3.46
N LEU A 59 0.80 -12.51 3.10
CA LEU A 59 -0.46 -12.86 2.46
C LEU A 59 -1.47 -13.31 3.53
N ARG A 60 -2.60 -12.64 3.60
CA ARG A 60 -3.67 -12.95 4.56
C ARG A 60 -4.53 -14.13 4.09
N GLY A 61 -4.59 -14.35 2.80
CA GLY A 61 -5.37 -15.41 2.17
C GLY A 61 -5.78 -15.05 0.75
N VAL A 62 -6.74 -15.79 0.22
CA VAL A 62 -7.35 -15.53 -1.09
C VAL A 62 -8.84 -15.33 -0.93
N THR A 63 -9.42 -14.52 -1.82
CA THR A 63 -10.87 -14.30 -1.89
C THR A 63 -11.35 -14.29 -3.33
N ILE A 64 -12.67 -14.34 -3.52
CA ILE A 64 -13.30 -14.21 -4.83
C ILE A 64 -13.75 -12.76 -5.00
N TYR A 65 -13.19 -12.10 -6.01
CA TYR A 65 -13.57 -10.76 -6.41
C TYR A 65 -14.02 -10.76 -7.89
N ARG A 66 -15.29 -10.44 -8.14
CA ARG A 66 -15.89 -10.43 -9.49
C ARG A 66 -15.61 -11.69 -10.31
N GLY A 67 -15.68 -12.87 -9.66
CA GLY A 67 -15.44 -14.17 -10.30
C GLY A 67 -13.96 -14.55 -10.44
N LEU A 68 -13.03 -13.72 -10.02
CA LEU A 68 -11.59 -13.99 -10.01
C LEU A 68 -11.15 -14.33 -8.59
N THR A 69 -10.31 -15.35 -8.44
CA THR A 69 -9.61 -15.61 -7.17
C THR A 69 -8.40 -14.69 -7.10
N ILE A 70 -8.40 -13.81 -6.11
CA ILE A 70 -7.34 -12.83 -5.92
C ILE A 70 -6.65 -13.00 -4.57
N PRO A 71 -5.33 -12.75 -4.46
CA PRO A 71 -4.61 -12.69 -3.19
C PRO A 71 -4.99 -11.41 -2.43
N VAL A 72 -5.04 -11.52 -1.10
CA VAL A 72 -5.21 -10.39 -0.19
C VAL A 72 -3.98 -10.29 0.71
N ILE A 73 -3.28 -9.17 0.60
CA ILE A 73 -2.04 -8.86 1.29
C ILE A 73 -2.34 -8.04 2.54
N ASP A 74 -1.74 -8.40 3.66
CA ASP A 74 -1.75 -7.56 4.87
C ASP A 74 -0.76 -6.41 4.68
N LEU A 75 -1.26 -5.21 4.40
CA LEU A 75 -0.40 -4.06 4.10
C LEU A 75 0.49 -3.67 5.29
N ARG A 76 0.03 -3.87 6.54
CA ARG A 76 0.85 -3.61 7.73
C ARG A 76 2.09 -4.50 7.79
N GLN A 77 1.88 -5.79 7.53
CA GLN A 77 2.99 -6.75 7.49
C GLN A 77 3.92 -6.45 6.33
N ALA A 78 3.35 -6.16 5.16
CA ALA A 78 4.11 -5.86 3.95
C ALA A 78 5.03 -4.64 4.12
N ILE A 79 4.56 -3.58 4.79
CA ILE A 79 5.39 -2.40 5.09
C ILE A 79 6.16 -2.52 6.42
N ARG A 80 6.22 -3.72 7.00
CA ARG A 80 6.98 -4.04 8.22
C ARG A 80 6.65 -3.13 9.40
N MET A 81 5.39 -2.78 9.57
CA MET A 81 4.95 -2.09 10.77
C MET A 81 5.19 -2.97 12.00
N ARG A 82 5.74 -2.39 13.05
CA ARG A 82 5.83 -3.09 14.34
C ARG A 82 4.42 -3.42 14.81
N PRO A 83 4.16 -4.65 15.29
CA PRO A 83 2.87 -4.98 15.87
C PRO A 83 2.61 -3.98 17.02
N VAL A 84 1.55 -3.21 16.88
CA VAL A 84 1.00 -2.46 18.00
C VAL A 84 0.39 -3.52 18.91
N ASN A 85 0.75 -3.50 20.20
CA ASN A 85 0.43 -4.47 21.24
C ASN A 85 -0.82 -5.30 20.96
N ALA A 86 -0.75 -6.60 21.24
CA ALA A 86 -1.76 -7.63 20.92
C ALA A 86 -3.20 -7.32 21.38
N ASP A 87 -3.39 -6.33 22.25
CA ASP A 87 -4.71 -5.90 22.75
C ASP A 87 -5.44 -4.90 21.84
N ASN A 88 -4.77 -4.29 20.88
CA ASN A 88 -5.43 -3.52 19.84
C ASN A 88 -5.80 -4.44 18.69
N THR A 89 -6.95 -5.06 18.79
CA THR A 89 -7.70 -5.63 17.66
C THR A 89 -7.95 -4.47 16.68
N THR A 90 -6.96 -4.18 15.89
CA THR A 90 -7.12 -3.31 14.73
C THR A 90 -8.02 -4.08 13.81
N ILE A 91 -9.26 -3.68 13.81
CA ILE A 91 -10.26 -4.29 12.96
C ILE A 91 -9.88 -3.91 11.55
N ASP A 92 -9.30 -4.86 10.82
CA ASP A 92 -9.16 -4.75 9.38
C ASP A 92 -10.57 -4.66 8.82
N ARG A 93 -10.91 -3.52 8.25
CA ARG A 93 -12.30 -3.24 7.83
C ARG A 93 -12.45 -3.22 6.33
N ASN A 94 -11.39 -2.87 5.63
CA ASN A 94 -11.44 -2.63 4.21
C ASN A 94 -10.30 -3.31 3.46
N VAL A 95 -10.54 -3.56 2.19
CA VAL A 95 -9.54 -4.03 1.23
C VAL A 95 -9.52 -3.07 0.04
N ILE A 96 -8.36 -2.52 -0.25
CA ILE A 96 -8.12 -1.75 -1.47
C ILE A 96 -7.81 -2.74 -2.58
N ILE A 97 -8.63 -2.76 -3.62
CA ILE A 97 -8.39 -3.57 -4.82
C ILE A 97 -7.57 -2.76 -5.81
N THR A 98 -6.47 -3.33 -6.26
CA THR A 98 -5.59 -2.75 -7.26
C THR A 98 -5.35 -3.71 -8.41
N GLU A 99 -4.87 -3.18 -9.53
CA GLU A 99 -4.41 -3.99 -10.65
C GLU A 99 -3.00 -3.56 -11.05
N TYR A 100 -2.10 -4.51 -11.10
CA TYR A 100 -0.74 -4.31 -11.55
C TYR A 100 -0.31 -5.45 -12.48
N ASN A 101 0.26 -5.12 -13.63
CA ASN A 101 0.69 -6.09 -14.64
C ASN A 101 -0.41 -7.12 -15.00
N ARG A 102 -1.66 -6.67 -15.15
CA ARG A 102 -2.84 -7.50 -15.44
C ARG A 102 -3.22 -8.49 -14.31
N SER A 103 -2.58 -8.37 -13.16
CA SER A 103 -2.92 -9.12 -11.97
C SER A 103 -3.72 -8.25 -11.01
N VAL A 104 -4.81 -8.79 -10.50
CA VAL A 104 -5.66 -8.11 -9.51
C VAL A 104 -5.33 -8.65 -8.14
N GLN A 105 -5.12 -7.76 -7.19
CA GLN A 105 -4.84 -8.09 -5.79
C GLN A 105 -5.54 -7.13 -4.85
N GLY A 106 -5.73 -7.58 -3.61
CA GLY A 106 -6.26 -6.77 -2.52
C GLY A 106 -5.20 -6.43 -1.48
N PHE A 107 -5.25 -5.22 -0.94
CA PHE A 107 -4.46 -4.80 0.21
C PHE A 107 -5.38 -4.55 1.38
N MET A 108 -5.22 -5.32 2.44
CA MET A 108 -6.00 -5.18 3.66
C MET A 108 -5.55 -3.95 4.44
N ILE A 109 -6.50 -3.10 4.78
CA ILE A 109 -6.33 -1.85 5.51
C ILE A 109 -7.35 -1.73 6.65
N GLY A 110 -7.15 -0.76 7.54
CA GLY A 110 -8.14 -0.37 8.54
C GLY A 110 -9.22 0.55 7.97
N ASP A 111 -9.35 1.73 8.55
CA ASP A 111 -10.36 2.71 8.16
C ASP A 111 -9.92 3.53 6.95
N VAL A 112 -10.87 3.74 6.02
CA VAL A 112 -10.74 4.79 5.01
C VAL A 112 -11.10 6.13 5.66
N VAL A 113 -10.25 7.13 5.45
CA VAL A 113 -10.45 8.47 6.03
C VAL A 113 -11.20 9.37 5.05
N SER A 114 -10.65 9.58 3.88
CA SER A 114 -11.24 10.43 2.83
C SER A 114 -10.47 10.31 1.52
N ILE A 115 -10.99 10.94 0.48
CA ILE A 115 -10.25 11.24 -0.75
C ILE A 115 -9.98 12.74 -0.75
N VAL A 116 -8.74 13.12 -1.05
CA VAL A 116 -8.30 14.52 -1.08
C VAL A 116 -7.50 14.82 -2.33
N ASN A 117 -7.56 16.08 -2.75
CA ASN A 117 -6.69 16.60 -3.80
C ASN A 117 -5.55 17.38 -3.16
N THR A 118 -4.34 17.13 -3.58
CA THR A 118 -3.13 17.87 -3.18
C THR A 118 -2.36 18.35 -4.40
N SER A 119 -1.61 19.44 -4.25
CA SER A 119 -0.70 19.91 -5.30
C SER A 119 0.60 19.10 -5.27
N TRP A 120 1.20 18.90 -6.43
CA TRP A 120 2.54 18.34 -6.53
C TRP A 120 3.61 19.14 -5.78
N GLU A 121 3.39 20.44 -5.62
CA GLU A 121 4.27 21.35 -4.88
C GLU A 121 4.29 21.05 -3.37
N ASP A 122 3.19 20.48 -2.84
CA ASP A 122 3.05 20.12 -1.43
C ASP A 122 3.63 18.74 -1.11
N ILE A 123 4.08 18.00 -2.14
CA ILE A 123 4.61 16.65 -2.00
C ILE A 123 6.14 16.72 -1.89
N GLN A 124 6.65 16.12 -0.82
CA GLN A 124 8.07 16.10 -0.51
C GLN A 124 8.62 14.67 -0.52
N PRO A 125 9.90 14.48 -0.89
CA PRO A 125 10.54 13.19 -0.73
C PRO A 125 10.64 12.82 0.75
N PRO A 126 10.61 11.53 1.11
CA PRO A 126 10.78 11.11 2.49
C PRO A 126 12.16 11.52 3.01
N PRO A 127 12.28 11.87 4.31
CA PRO A 127 13.55 12.21 4.91
C PRO A 127 14.56 11.06 4.80
N LYS A 128 15.80 11.37 4.45
CA LYS A 128 16.88 10.36 4.32
C LYS A 128 17.14 9.56 5.59
N SER A 129 16.76 10.09 6.75
CA SER A 129 16.93 9.49 8.07
C SER A 129 15.97 8.31 8.35
N ILE A 130 14.88 8.15 7.54
CA ILE A 130 13.91 7.07 7.73
C ILE A 130 14.43 5.71 7.21
N GLY A 131 15.61 5.70 6.60
CA GLY A 131 16.15 4.51 5.95
C GLY A 131 15.58 4.31 4.53
N LYS A 132 16.11 3.32 3.82
CA LYS A 132 15.62 2.99 2.47
C LYS A 132 14.38 2.10 2.61
N THR A 133 13.21 2.69 2.56
CA THR A 133 11.96 1.98 2.36
C THR A 133 11.53 2.26 0.92
N ASN A 134 11.52 1.24 0.06
CA ASN A 134 11.25 1.44 -1.36
C ASN A 134 9.78 1.80 -1.62
N PHE A 135 8.86 1.38 -0.75
CA PHE A 135 7.42 1.59 -0.90
C PHE A 135 6.95 2.99 -0.47
N LEU A 136 7.68 3.68 0.44
CA LEU A 136 7.38 5.06 0.82
C LEU A 136 7.94 6.00 -0.22
N THR A 137 7.07 6.56 -1.07
CA THR A 137 7.51 7.36 -2.21
C THR A 137 7.59 8.85 -1.90
N ALA A 138 6.72 9.32 -1.02
CA ALA A 138 6.63 10.73 -0.68
C ALA A 138 5.89 10.95 0.64
N ILE A 139 5.98 12.16 1.14
CA ILE A 139 5.20 12.66 2.27
C ILE A 139 4.51 13.97 1.90
N THR A 140 3.38 14.25 2.53
CA THR A 140 2.67 15.52 2.41
C THR A 140 2.00 15.89 3.72
N GLN A 141 1.56 17.13 3.87
CA GLN A 141 0.76 17.57 5.01
C GLN A 141 -0.65 17.92 4.53
N ILE A 142 -1.64 17.30 5.13
CA ILE A 142 -3.06 17.47 4.77
C ILE A 142 -3.85 17.89 6.00
N ASP A 143 -4.78 18.83 5.80
CA ASP A 143 -5.77 19.16 6.84
C ASP A 143 -6.86 18.10 6.84
N ILE A 144 -6.96 17.38 7.96
CA ILE A 144 -7.98 16.36 8.20
C ILE A 144 -8.83 16.83 9.37
N GLN A 145 -10.06 17.26 9.09
CA GLN A 145 -11.00 17.75 10.11
C GLN A 145 -10.45 18.91 10.96
N GLY A 146 -9.76 19.86 10.32
CA GLY A 146 -9.19 21.04 11.00
C GLY A 146 -7.86 20.77 11.72
N LYS A 147 -7.28 19.58 11.54
CA LYS A 147 -5.98 19.21 12.09
C LYS A 147 -5.01 18.87 10.97
N ARG A 148 -3.85 19.51 10.98
CA ARG A 148 -2.79 19.24 10.01
C ARG A 148 -2.08 17.95 10.37
N GLU A 149 -2.18 16.95 9.52
CA GLU A 149 -1.56 15.63 9.71
C GLU A 149 -0.49 15.39 8.64
N LEU A 150 0.60 14.74 9.06
CA LEU A 150 1.59 14.20 8.13
C LEU A 150 1.01 12.93 7.49
N VAL A 151 1.05 12.87 6.18
CA VAL A 151 0.54 11.75 5.38
C VAL A 151 1.69 11.12 4.61
N GLU A 152 1.83 9.81 4.75
CA GLU A 152 2.83 9.01 4.05
C GLU A 152 2.22 8.39 2.80
N ILE A 153 2.78 8.71 1.62
CA ILE A 153 2.28 8.20 0.32
C ILE A 153 2.99 6.90 -0.01
N ILE A 154 2.22 5.83 -0.10
CA ILE A 154 2.68 4.46 -0.37
C ILE A 154 2.46 4.12 -1.85
N ASP A 155 3.46 3.51 -2.47
CA ASP A 155 3.37 2.89 -3.77
C ASP A 155 3.16 1.37 -3.63
N VAL A 156 1.94 0.92 -3.85
CA VAL A 156 1.58 -0.50 -3.73
C VAL A 156 2.25 -1.40 -4.75
N GLU A 157 2.67 -0.87 -5.91
CA GLU A 157 3.42 -1.64 -6.91
C GLU A 157 4.82 -1.95 -6.37
N LYS A 158 5.44 -1.01 -5.67
CA LYS A 158 6.72 -1.22 -4.99
C LYS A 158 6.59 -2.18 -3.81
N VAL A 159 5.48 -2.12 -3.07
CA VAL A 159 5.19 -3.10 -2.02
C VAL A 159 5.13 -4.51 -2.60
N LEU A 160 4.44 -4.68 -3.74
CA LEU A 160 4.36 -5.98 -4.43
C LEU A 160 5.73 -6.46 -4.92
N ALA A 161 6.52 -5.57 -5.50
CA ALA A 161 7.86 -5.91 -5.99
C ALA A 161 8.76 -6.42 -4.85
N GLU A 162 8.74 -5.75 -3.69
CA GLU A 162 9.50 -6.20 -2.51
C GLU A 162 9.06 -7.58 -2.01
N ILE A 163 7.75 -7.85 -1.99
CA ILE A 163 7.23 -9.17 -1.58
C ILE A 163 7.74 -10.25 -2.52
N ILE A 164 7.68 -10.03 -3.83
CA ILE A 164 8.12 -11.00 -4.84
C ILE A 164 9.63 -11.23 -4.77
N GLU A 165 10.44 -10.18 -4.64
CA GLU A 165 11.90 -10.30 -4.51
C GLU A 165 12.30 -11.08 -3.26
N TYR A 166 11.63 -10.84 -2.14
CA TYR A 166 11.89 -11.56 -0.90
C TYR A 166 11.61 -13.06 -1.05
N ASP A 167 10.53 -13.43 -1.75
CA ASP A 167 10.15 -14.82 -2.00
C ASP A 167 11.17 -15.56 -2.86
N VAL A 168 11.68 -14.91 -3.89
CA VAL A 168 12.69 -15.48 -4.78
C VAL A 168 14.00 -15.72 -4.01
N THR A 169 14.39 -14.79 -3.14
CA THR A 169 15.62 -14.89 -2.37
C THR A 169 15.56 -16.05 -1.36
N ILE A 170 14.48 -16.19 -0.59
CA ILE A 170 14.31 -17.30 0.35
C ILE A 170 14.28 -18.65 -0.37
N SER A 171 13.59 -18.72 -1.50
CA SER A 171 13.54 -19.97 -2.28
C SER A 171 14.92 -20.40 -2.79
N ALA A 172 15.77 -19.45 -3.18
CA ALA A 172 17.15 -19.70 -3.60
C ALA A 172 18.03 -20.17 -2.43
N GLU A 173 17.91 -19.53 -1.26
CA GLU A 173 18.68 -19.91 -0.07
C GLU A 173 18.32 -21.32 0.45
N ILE A 174 17.03 -21.69 0.40
CA ILE A 174 16.58 -23.04 0.79
C ILE A 174 17.13 -24.11 -0.16
N LEU A 175 17.20 -23.82 -1.46
CA LEU A 175 17.75 -24.74 -2.44
C LEU A 175 19.26 -24.92 -2.29
N ASP A 176 19.99 -23.87 -1.91
CA ASP A 176 21.45 -23.91 -1.70
C ASP A 176 21.84 -24.67 -0.41
N GLN A 177 20.96 -24.68 0.59
CA GLN A 177 21.16 -25.45 1.85
C GLN A 177 20.75 -26.92 1.73
N ALA A 178 20.09 -27.33 0.65
CA ALA A 178 19.62 -28.69 0.42
C ALA A 178 20.58 -29.54 -0.44
N VAL A 179 21.73 -28.99 -0.84
CA VAL A 179 22.82 -29.65 -1.54
C VAL A 179 24.00 -29.85 -0.60
#